data_03b9f480fd3883d4d77a8b9a5de5bbba
#
_entry.id   03b9f480fd3883d4d77a8b9a5de5bbba
#
_cell.length_a   1.000
_cell.length_b   1.000
_cell.length_c   1.000
_cell.angle_alpha   90.00
_cell.angle_beta   90.00
_cell.angle_gamma   90.00
#
_symmetry.space_group_name_H-M   'P 1'
#
loop_
_entity.id
_entity.type
_entity.pdbx_description
1 polymer ?
#
loop_
_entity_poly.entity_id
_entity_poly.type
_entity_poly.pdbx_seq_one_letter_code
_entity_poly.pdbx_strand_id
1 'polypeptide(L)'
;MDRIRLFIDKLSKEISTPELTNVYSPEIPQSEVCRENLYNYLQRIRNNNSNVMLIGEAPGYHGCRLSGIAFTSEDKFTEDIIPGIMGKDLGYRIFSTGEPEREFSASTVWPKLKEWYNAHGSVPLLWNICPFHPHKEENIMSNRTPRKKEIERGIKYFLELVDLFDIQHIGCIGKKSFNTIETMKLNTSLKYLRHPSCGGKRVFEDMISEYMKSLQY
;
A
#
# COMPACT_ATOMS: atom_id res chain seq x y z
N MET A 1 6.61 0.50 24.03
CA MET A 1 6.30 -0.66 23.17
C MET A 1 6.16 -0.16 21.73
N ASP A 2 6.75 -0.83 20.74
CA ASP A 2 6.70 -0.38 19.33
C ASP A 2 5.32 -0.62 18.73
N ARG A 3 4.55 0.45 18.53
CA ARG A 3 3.17 0.40 17.99
C ARG A 3 3.12 -0.21 16.58
N ILE A 4 4.17 -0.02 15.75
CA ILE A 4 4.23 -0.59 14.40
C ILE A 4 4.41 -2.11 14.47
N ARG A 5 5.28 -2.62 15.36
CA ARG A 5 5.42 -4.08 15.56
C ARG A 5 4.10 -4.69 16.03
N LEU A 6 3.43 -4.07 17.00
CA LEU A 6 2.12 -4.55 17.47
C LEU A 6 1.06 -4.57 16.36
N PHE A 7 1.04 -3.56 15.50
CA PHE A 7 0.16 -3.52 14.33
C PHE A 7 0.42 -4.71 13.39
N ILE A 8 1.69 -4.96 13.04
CA ILE A 8 2.08 -6.07 12.16
C ILE A 8 1.79 -7.43 12.81
N ASP A 9 2.01 -7.57 14.12
CA ASP A 9 1.69 -8.79 14.87
C ASP A 9 0.19 -9.11 14.87
N LYS A 10 -0.67 -8.10 14.98
CA LYS A 10 -2.13 -8.27 14.84
C LYS A 10 -2.50 -8.68 13.40
N LEU A 11 -1.94 -8.00 12.40
CA LEU A 11 -2.17 -8.26 10.99
C LEU A 11 -1.76 -9.68 10.60
N SER A 12 -0.62 -10.16 11.11
CA SER A 12 -0.08 -11.50 10.82
C SER A 12 -0.95 -12.65 11.33
N LYS A 13 -1.79 -12.40 12.35
CA LYS A 13 -2.69 -13.40 12.95
C LYS A 13 -4.01 -13.59 12.21
N GLU A 14 -4.28 -12.78 11.19
CA GLU A 14 -5.49 -12.94 10.37
C GLU A 14 -5.42 -14.21 9.53
N ILE A 15 -6.52 -14.95 9.53
CA ILE A 15 -6.60 -16.27 8.90
C ILE A 15 -6.77 -16.12 7.38
N SER A 16 -5.99 -16.84 6.61
CA SER A 16 -6.18 -17.03 5.17
C SER A 16 -7.39 -17.92 4.87
N THR A 17 -7.94 -17.80 3.66
CA THR A 17 -8.97 -18.69 3.11
C THR A 17 -8.52 -19.19 1.73
N PRO A 18 -9.21 -20.18 1.11
CA PRO A 18 -8.81 -20.69 -0.22
C PRO A 18 -8.73 -19.63 -1.33
N GLU A 19 -9.36 -18.47 -1.14
CA GLU A 19 -9.39 -17.38 -2.13
C GLU A 19 -8.86 -16.03 -1.58
N LEU A 20 -8.33 -16.02 -0.35
CA LEU A 20 -7.79 -14.81 0.28
C LEU A 20 -6.56 -15.14 1.11
N THR A 21 -5.40 -14.77 0.65
CA THR A 21 -4.14 -15.04 1.35
C THR A 21 -3.72 -13.85 2.20
N ASN A 22 -3.51 -14.08 3.49
CA ASN A 22 -2.81 -13.14 4.35
C ASN A 22 -1.30 -13.26 4.11
N VAL A 23 -0.74 -12.36 3.32
CA VAL A 23 0.68 -12.37 2.94
C VAL A 23 1.63 -12.15 4.13
N TYR A 24 1.10 -11.73 5.27
CA TYR A 24 1.85 -11.52 6.52
C TYR A 24 1.73 -12.71 7.49
N SER A 25 0.90 -13.72 7.18
CA SER A 25 0.71 -14.88 8.07
C SER A 25 1.97 -15.75 8.11
N PRO A 26 2.44 -16.18 9.30
CA PRO A 26 3.59 -17.10 9.43
C PRO A 26 3.45 -18.41 8.64
N GLU A 27 2.24 -18.78 8.23
CA GLU A 27 1.97 -19.96 7.40
C GLU A 27 2.40 -19.80 5.94
N ILE A 28 2.71 -18.56 5.50
CA ILE A 28 3.08 -18.25 4.12
C ILE A 28 4.60 -18.09 4.01
N PRO A 29 5.30 -18.79 3.09
CA PRO A 29 6.77 -18.77 3.01
C PRO A 29 7.41 -17.39 2.94
N GLN A 30 6.85 -16.46 2.14
CA GLN A 30 7.36 -15.09 1.98
C GLN A 30 6.99 -14.14 3.10
N SER A 31 6.19 -14.55 4.06
CA SER A 31 5.57 -13.66 5.05
C SER A 31 6.56 -12.94 5.97
N GLU A 32 7.69 -13.57 6.28
CA GLU A 32 8.74 -12.90 7.05
C GLU A 32 9.29 -11.69 6.28
N VAL A 33 9.57 -11.86 4.99
CA VAL A 33 10.01 -10.77 4.09
C VAL A 33 8.96 -9.67 4.05
N CYS A 34 7.68 -10.02 3.85
CA CYS A 34 6.58 -9.06 3.83
C CYS A 34 6.45 -8.28 5.16
N ARG A 35 6.57 -8.95 6.31
CA ARG A 35 6.51 -8.28 7.62
C ARG A 35 7.67 -7.34 7.86
N GLU A 36 8.90 -7.76 7.55
CA GLU A 36 10.09 -6.92 7.74
C GLU A 36 10.10 -5.74 6.78
N ASN A 37 9.70 -5.93 5.52
CA ASN A 37 9.55 -4.84 4.56
C ASN A 37 8.49 -3.84 5.02
N LEU A 38 7.30 -4.31 5.45
CA LEU A 38 6.26 -3.45 5.97
C LEU A 38 6.72 -2.67 7.20
N TYR A 39 7.41 -3.32 8.13
CA TYR A 39 7.96 -2.68 9.32
C TYR A 39 8.94 -1.57 8.94
N ASN A 40 9.93 -1.89 8.10
CA ASN A 40 10.93 -0.96 7.62
C ASN A 40 10.28 0.25 6.91
N TYR A 41 9.32 -0.01 6.03
CA TYR A 41 8.55 1.02 5.33
C TYR A 41 7.79 1.93 6.31
N LEU A 42 7.00 1.38 7.21
CA LEU A 42 6.22 2.15 8.16
C LEU A 42 7.08 2.99 9.11
N GLN A 43 8.24 2.49 9.53
CA GLN A 43 9.21 3.27 10.32
C GLN A 43 9.74 4.47 9.53
N ARG A 44 10.06 4.30 8.25
CA ARG A 44 10.54 5.39 7.38
C ARG A 44 9.46 6.42 7.12
N ILE A 45 8.22 5.98 6.90
CA ILE A 45 7.07 6.89 6.74
C ILE A 45 6.81 7.68 8.03
N ARG A 46 6.93 7.05 9.21
CA ARG A 46 6.80 7.77 10.48
C ARG A 46 7.81 8.91 10.61
N ASN A 47 9.06 8.66 10.26
CA ASN A 47 10.13 9.67 10.31
C ASN A 47 9.97 10.76 9.24
N ASN A 48 9.14 10.52 8.25
CA ASN A 48 8.85 11.43 7.15
C ASN A 48 7.70 12.42 7.46
N ASN A 49 6.99 12.23 8.59
CA ASN A 49 5.95 13.12 9.10
C ASN A 49 4.83 13.50 8.11
N SER A 50 4.45 12.60 7.21
CA SER A 50 3.32 12.83 6.31
C SER A 50 2.00 12.51 6.99
N ASN A 51 1.04 13.41 6.92
CA ASN A 51 -0.36 13.23 7.34
C ASN A 51 -1.28 12.82 6.17
N VAL A 52 -0.70 12.41 5.04
CA VAL A 52 -1.41 11.97 3.84
C VAL A 52 -1.31 10.46 3.66
N MET A 53 -2.41 9.81 3.29
CA MET A 53 -2.44 8.41 2.89
C MET A 53 -2.95 8.28 1.45
N LEU A 54 -2.30 7.43 0.66
CA LEU A 54 -2.84 6.92 -0.60
C LEU A 54 -3.28 5.48 -0.40
N ILE A 55 -4.56 5.20 -0.62
CA ILE A 55 -5.14 3.90 -0.32
C ILE A 55 -5.73 3.24 -1.56
N GLY A 56 -5.32 2.00 -1.81
CA GLY A 56 -5.83 1.15 -2.88
C GLY A 56 -6.86 0.13 -2.40
N GLU A 57 -7.15 -0.82 -3.29
CA GLU A 57 -8.16 -1.85 -3.06
C GLU A 57 -7.58 -3.06 -2.32
N ALA A 58 -6.58 -3.73 -2.90
CA ALA A 58 -5.98 -4.95 -2.37
C ALA A 58 -4.61 -5.25 -3.01
N PRO A 59 -3.77 -6.10 -2.38
CA PRO A 59 -2.50 -6.57 -2.94
C PRO A 59 -2.66 -7.26 -4.30
N GLY A 60 -1.86 -6.82 -5.28
CA GLY A 60 -1.68 -7.54 -6.54
C GLY A 60 -0.64 -8.66 -6.41
N TYR A 61 -0.75 -9.71 -7.26
CA TYR A 61 0.11 -10.90 -7.14
C TYR A 61 1.58 -10.66 -7.54
N HIS A 62 1.88 -9.68 -8.43
CA HIS A 62 3.25 -9.27 -8.80
C HIS A 62 3.85 -8.19 -7.89
N GLY A 63 3.04 -7.53 -7.07
CA GLY A 63 3.48 -6.40 -6.24
C GLY A 63 3.40 -6.70 -4.76
N CYS A 64 2.43 -6.08 -4.08
CA CYS A 64 2.29 -6.11 -2.64
C CYS A 64 2.24 -7.54 -2.03
N ARG A 65 1.79 -8.55 -2.78
CA ARG A 65 1.81 -9.95 -2.33
C ARG A 65 3.23 -10.43 -2.01
N LEU A 66 4.24 -9.95 -2.74
CA LEU A 66 5.65 -10.34 -2.56
C LEU A 66 6.40 -9.34 -1.68
N SER A 67 6.18 -8.05 -1.90
CA SER A 67 6.89 -6.98 -1.20
C SER A 67 6.38 -6.73 0.23
N GLY A 68 5.09 -6.98 0.49
CA GLY A 68 4.40 -6.61 1.71
C GLY A 68 3.98 -5.13 1.78
N ILE A 69 4.26 -4.31 0.75
CA ILE A 69 3.99 -2.87 0.73
C ILE A 69 3.01 -2.56 -0.41
N ALA A 70 1.95 -1.82 -0.12
CA ALA A 70 0.95 -1.44 -1.13
C ALA A 70 1.58 -0.67 -2.30
N PHE A 71 1.11 -0.92 -3.53
CA PHE A 71 1.62 -0.30 -4.77
C PHE A 71 3.13 -0.43 -4.97
N THR A 72 3.75 -1.50 -4.42
CA THR A 72 5.19 -1.69 -4.47
C THR A 72 5.52 -3.10 -4.92
N SER A 73 6.30 -3.22 -5.96
CA SER A 73 6.90 -4.46 -6.44
C SER A 73 8.38 -4.53 -6.07
N GLU A 74 8.98 -5.72 -6.08
CA GLU A 74 10.33 -5.96 -5.58
C GLU A 74 11.42 -5.19 -6.34
N ASP A 75 11.20 -4.87 -7.62
CA ASP A 75 12.11 -4.03 -8.42
C ASP A 75 12.33 -2.64 -7.81
N LYS A 76 11.38 -2.14 -7.00
CA LYS A 76 11.52 -0.85 -6.31
C LYS A 76 12.56 -0.88 -5.18
N PHE A 77 12.99 -2.04 -4.77
CA PHE A 77 14.06 -2.23 -3.78
C PHE A 77 15.46 -2.21 -4.39
N THR A 78 15.58 -2.26 -5.72
CA THR A 78 16.86 -2.28 -6.45
C THR A 78 17.21 -0.95 -7.11
N GLU A 79 16.31 0.00 -7.14
CA GLU A 79 16.45 1.32 -7.77
C GLU A 79 16.68 2.43 -6.73
N ASP A 80 17.28 3.56 -7.12
CA ASP A 80 17.32 4.78 -6.29
C ASP A 80 16.05 5.60 -6.55
N ILE A 81 15.03 5.42 -5.71
CA ILE A 81 13.71 6.05 -5.93
C ILE A 81 13.56 7.32 -5.09
N ILE A 82 13.48 7.17 -3.77
CA ILE A 82 13.32 8.28 -2.82
C ILE A 82 14.29 8.08 -1.65
N PRO A 83 15.24 9.01 -1.46
CA PRO A 83 16.25 8.89 -0.40
C PRO A 83 15.63 8.64 0.98
N GLY A 84 16.12 7.64 1.68
CA GLY A 84 15.67 7.30 3.02
C GLY A 84 14.29 6.63 3.12
N ILE A 85 13.50 6.56 2.04
CA ILE A 85 12.15 6.00 2.03
C ILE A 85 12.08 4.70 1.21
N MET A 86 12.48 4.74 -0.07
CA MET A 86 12.34 3.60 -0.97
C MET A 86 13.52 3.53 -1.92
N GLY A 87 14.13 2.35 -2.03
CA GLY A 87 15.24 2.11 -2.94
C GLY A 87 16.23 1.08 -2.40
N LYS A 88 17.35 0.93 -3.14
CA LYS A 88 18.44 0.03 -2.76
C LYS A 88 19.10 0.49 -1.44
N ASP A 89 19.79 -0.43 -0.80
CA ASP A 89 20.59 -0.21 0.43
C ASP A 89 19.77 0.30 1.65
N LEU A 90 18.43 0.25 1.56
CA LEU A 90 17.52 0.65 2.63
C LEU A 90 17.06 -0.52 3.51
N GLY A 91 17.61 -1.73 3.32
CA GLY A 91 17.29 -2.92 4.11
C GLY A 91 15.97 -3.60 3.73
N TYR A 92 15.38 -3.26 2.58
CA TYR A 92 14.26 -4.04 2.01
C TYR A 92 14.77 -5.38 1.48
N ARG A 93 13.96 -6.41 1.63
CA ARG A 93 14.29 -7.80 1.24
C ARG A 93 13.46 -8.21 0.03
N ILE A 94 14.07 -9.00 -0.85
CA ILE A 94 13.45 -9.60 -2.03
C ILE A 94 13.23 -11.07 -1.75
N PHE A 95 12.02 -11.57 -2.03
CA PHE A 95 11.67 -12.98 -1.88
C PHE A 95 11.93 -13.79 -3.16
N SER A 96 11.75 -13.16 -4.33
CA SER A 96 11.93 -13.83 -5.63
C SER A 96 13.36 -14.31 -5.82
N THR A 97 13.53 -15.52 -6.37
CA THR A 97 14.84 -16.16 -6.59
C THR A 97 15.47 -15.82 -7.96
N GLY A 98 14.73 -15.11 -8.81
CA GLY A 98 15.16 -14.64 -10.13
C GLY A 98 15.20 -13.12 -10.19
N GLU A 99 14.88 -12.58 -11.38
CA GLU A 99 14.71 -11.14 -11.52
C GLU A 99 13.60 -10.62 -10.61
N PRO A 100 13.80 -9.46 -9.95
CA PRO A 100 12.77 -8.86 -9.10
C PRO A 100 11.48 -8.61 -9.87
N GLU A 101 10.36 -9.01 -9.30
CA GLU A 101 9.04 -8.86 -9.91
C GLU A 101 8.69 -7.38 -10.12
N ARG A 102 7.99 -7.10 -11.22
CA ARG A 102 7.51 -5.76 -11.58
C ARG A 102 6.00 -5.69 -11.63
N GLU A 103 5.44 -4.61 -11.14
CA GLU A 103 4.00 -4.34 -11.20
C GLU A 103 3.72 -3.00 -11.88
N PHE A 104 2.71 -2.98 -12.76
CA PHE A 104 2.32 -1.77 -13.51
C PHE A 104 1.92 -0.61 -12.61
N SER A 105 1.15 -0.87 -11.55
CA SER A 105 0.74 0.17 -10.60
C SER A 105 1.94 0.74 -9.85
N ALA A 106 2.87 -0.09 -9.40
CA ALA A 106 4.11 0.35 -8.77
C ALA A 106 4.94 1.26 -9.70
N SER A 107 5.10 0.85 -10.97
CA SER A 107 5.83 1.61 -11.99
C SER A 107 5.16 2.96 -12.35
N THR A 108 3.90 3.15 -11.99
CA THR A 108 3.16 4.41 -12.20
C THR A 108 3.11 5.28 -10.94
N VAL A 109 2.92 4.66 -9.77
CA VAL A 109 2.75 5.38 -8.50
C VAL A 109 4.09 5.96 -8.01
N TRP A 110 5.16 5.17 -7.99
CA TRP A 110 6.45 5.62 -7.43
C TRP A 110 7.09 6.82 -8.12
N PRO A 111 7.03 6.99 -9.46
CA PRO A 111 7.47 8.25 -10.09
C PRO A 111 6.71 9.48 -9.58
N LYS A 112 5.39 9.35 -9.36
CA LYS A 112 4.56 10.43 -8.80
C LYS A 112 4.87 10.71 -7.33
N LEU A 113 5.21 9.70 -6.55
CA LEU A 113 5.67 9.90 -5.18
C LEU A 113 7.04 10.58 -5.13
N LYS A 114 7.91 10.33 -6.11
CA LYS A 114 9.20 11.06 -6.24
C LYS A 114 8.96 12.55 -6.54
N GLU A 115 8.03 12.86 -7.44
CA GLU A 115 7.61 14.25 -7.70
C GLU A 115 7.04 14.89 -6.42
N TRP A 116 6.20 14.14 -5.68
CA TRP A 116 5.63 14.57 -4.41
C TRP A 116 6.72 14.87 -3.37
N TYR A 117 7.67 13.96 -3.19
CA TYR A 117 8.81 14.15 -2.29
C TYR A 117 9.64 15.39 -2.65
N ASN A 118 9.90 15.61 -3.93
CA ASN A 118 10.65 16.77 -4.39
C ASN A 118 9.91 18.08 -4.13
N ALA A 119 8.58 18.08 -4.12
CA ALA A 119 7.75 19.26 -3.87
C ALA A 119 7.53 19.56 -2.38
N HIS A 120 7.44 18.51 -1.53
CA HIS A 120 6.99 18.65 -0.15
C HIS A 120 7.99 18.15 0.90
N GLY A 121 9.07 17.47 0.49
CA GLY A 121 10.03 16.84 1.42
C GLY A 121 9.47 15.60 2.14
N SER A 122 8.25 15.20 1.83
CA SER A 122 7.55 14.07 2.44
C SER A 122 6.80 13.25 1.39
N VAL A 123 6.39 12.02 1.73
CA VAL A 123 5.57 11.17 0.85
C VAL A 123 4.37 10.60 1.60
N PRO A 124 3.23 10.40 0.92
CA PRO A 124 2.08 9.73 1.50
C PRO A 124 2.38 8.31 1.96
N LEU A 125 1.72 7.90 3.05
CA LEU A 125 1.66 6.49 3.43
C LEU A 125 0.83 5.71 2.40
N LEU A 126 1.37 4.61 1.90
CA LEU A 126 0.66 3.70 0.99
C LEU A 126 0.00 2.57 1.76
N TRP A 127 -1.28 2.29 1.48
CA TRP A 127 -2.02 1.18 2.07
C TRP A 127 -3.06 0.60 1.11
N ASN A 128 -3.65 -0.54 1.47
CA ASN A 128 -4.82 -1.13 0.80
C ASN A 128 -5.96 -1.31 1.79
N ILE A 129 -7.20 -0.99 1.39
CA ILE A 129 -8.38 -1.14 2.28
C ILE A 129 -8.62 -2.62 2.65
N CYS A 130 -8.30 -3.55 1.74
CA CYS A 130 -8.14 -4.96 2.04
C CYS A 130 -6.64 -5.29 2.03
N PRO A 131 -5.97 -5.51 3.17
CA PRO A 131 -4.53 -5.77 3.20
C PRO A 131 -4.15 -7.20 2.80
N PHE A 132 -5.12 -8.04 2.53
CA PHE A 132 -4.97 -9.45 2.14
C PHE A 132 -5.06 -9.59 0.63
N HIS A 133 -4.36 -10.58 0.05
CA HIS A 133 -4.37 -10.83 -1.39
C HIS A 133 -5.57 -11.68 -1.81
N PRO A 134 -6.58 -11.11 -2.51
CA PRO A 134 -7.71 -11.85 -3.05
C PRO A 134 -7.36 -12.44 -4.40
N HIS A 135 -7.55 -13.75 -4.55
CA HIS A 135 -7.24 -14.52 -5.75
C HIS A 135 -8.33 -15.54 -6.08
N LYS A 136 -8.26 -16.17 -7.25
CA LYS A 136 -9.11 -17.31 -7.57
C LYS A 136 -8.65 -18.51 -6.75
N GLU A 137 -9.60 -19.35 -6.37
CA GLU A 137 -9.29 -20.62 -5.71
C GLU A 137 -8.23 -21.40 -6.51
N GLU A 138 -7.28 -22.02 -5.82
CA GLU A 138 -6.16 -22.78 -6.40
C GLU A 138 -5.20 -21.98 -7.31
N ASN A 139 -5.39 -20.66 -7.48
CA ASN A 139 -4.52 -19.83 -8.30
C ASN A 139 -4.12 -18.53 -7.61
N ILE A 140 -3.11 -18.60 -6.73
CA ILE A 140 -2.55 -17.45 -6.02
C ILE A 140 -1.91 -16.41 -6.96
N MET A 141 -1.56 -16.80 -8.20
CA MET A 141 -1.01 -15.93 -9.25
C MET A 141 -2.11 -15.24 -10.05
N SER A 142 -3.27 -15.02 -9.46
CA SER A 142 -4.38 -14.28 -10.05
C SER A 142 -4.83 -13.14 -9.15
N ASN A 143 -5.51 -12.17 -9.73
CA ASN A 143 -6.17 -11.10 -8.99
C ASN A 143 -7.68 -11.25 -9.11
N ARG A 144 -8.40 -10.94 -8.05
CA ARG A 144 -9.82 -10.65 -8.07
C ARG A 144 -10.14 -9.46 -7.17
N THR A 145 -11.28 -8.89 -7.38
CA THR A 145 -11.84 -7.87 -6.50
C THR A 145 -12.16 -8.46 -5.12
N PRO A 146 -11.75 -7.83 -4.01
CA PRO A 146 -12.10 -8.29 -2.68
C PRO A 146 -13.62 -8.21 -2.45
N ARG A 147 -14.16 -9.19 -1.75
CA ARG A 147 -15.56 -9.23 -1.32
C ARG A 147 -15.80 -8.26 -0.16
N LYS A 148 -17.04 -7.87 0.05
CA LYS A 148 -17.41 -6.93 1.12
C LYS A 148 -16.88 -7.37 2.49
N LYS A 149 -17.06 -8.64 2.88
CA LYS A 149 -16.56 -9.18 4.15
C LYS A 149 -15.03 -9.15 4.27
N GLU A 150 -14.30 -9.25 3.16
CA GLU A 150 -12.83 -9.18 3.14
C GLU A 150 -12.34 -7.73 3.35
N ILE A 151 -13.05 -6.76 2.77
CA ILE A 151 -12.83 -5.33 3.03
C ILE A 151 -13.16 -5.00 4.50
N GLU A 152 -14.28 -5.47 5.03
CA GLU A 152 -14.69 -5.27 6.44
C GLU A 152 -13.60 -5.75 7.41
N ARG A 153 -12.92 -6.87 7.11
CA ARG A 153 -11.77 -7.35 7.88
C ARG A 153 -10.57 -6.38 7.83
N GLY A 154 -10.37 -5.70 6.70
CA GLY A 154 -9.28 -4.75 6.50
C GLY A 154 -9.48 -3.40 7.18
N ILE A 155 -10.73 -2.96 7.35
CA ILE A 155 -11.09 -1.62 7.85
C ILE A 155 -10.41 -1.30 9.19
N LYS A 156 -10.35 -2.23 10.13
CA LYS A 156 -9.73 -2.01 11.44
C LYS A 156 -8.23 -1.66 11.34
N TYR A 157 -7.52 -2.24 10.39
CA TYR A 157 -6.10 -1.95 10.12
C TYR A 157 -5.92 -0.59 9.45
N PHE A 158 -6.81 -0.24 8.53
CA PHE A 158 -6.85 1.09 7.96
C PHE A 158 -7.06 2.17 9.03
N LEU A 159 -8.05 2.00 9.90
CA LEU A 159 -8.35 2.95 10.99
C LEU A 159 -7.18 3.04 12.00
N GLU A 160 -6.54 1.91 12.32
CA GLU A 160 -5.36 1.90 13.20
C GLU A 160 -4.18 2.68 12.57
N LEU A 161 -3.98 2.62 11.24
CA LEU A 161 -2.97 3.42 10.55
C LEU A 161 -3.35 4.90 10.47
N VAL A 162 -4.63 5.23 10.30
CA VAL A 162 -5.10 6.62 10.35
C VAL A 162 -4.75 7.25 11.70
N ASP A 163 -4.99 6.55 12.82
CA ASP A 163 -4.62 7.01 14.15
C ASP A 163 -3.09 7.03 14.38
N LEU A 164 -2.40 5.97 13.97
CA LEU A 164 -0.97 5.80 14.20
C LEU A 164 -0.09 6.86 13.52
N PHE A 165 -0.56 7.38 12.37
CA PHE A 165 0.15 8.36 11.53
C PHE A 165 -0.53 9.73 11.48
N ASP A 166 -1.55 9.97 12.31
CA ASP A 166 -2.33 11.21 12.34
C ASP A 166 -2.78 11.65 10.92
N ILE A 167 -3.37 10.70 10.17
CA ILE A 167 -3.77 10.94 8.79
C ILE A 167 -4.95 11.89 8.72
N GLN A 168 -4.77 13.01 8.02
CA GLN A 168 -5.79 14.05 7.82
C GLN A 168 -6.30 14.09 6.37
N HIS A 169 -5.52 13.55 5.42
CA HIS A 169 -5.82 13.59 3.99
C HIS A 169 -5.70 12.21 3.38
N ILE A 170 -6.76 11.76 2.67
CA ILE A 170 -6.81 10.44 2.06
C ILE A 170 -7.07 10.54 0.56
N GLY A 171 -6.11 10.10 -0.26
CA GLY A 171 -6.28 9.89 -1.69
C GLY A 171 -6.65 8.43 -1.98
N CYS A 172 -7.87 8.19 -2.45
CA CYS A 172 -8.36 6.83 -2.76
C CYS A 172 -8.07 6.47 -4.21
N ILE A 173 -7.14 5.55 -4.44
CA ILE A 173 -6.79 5.05 -5.77
C ILE A 173 -7.77 3.95 -6.17
N GLY A 174 -8.81 4.32 -6.93
CA GLY A 174 -9.89 3.44 -7.38
C GLY A 174 -11.22 3.69 -6.67
N LYS A 175 -12.32 3.36 -7.37
CA LYS A 175 -13.68 3.62 -6.87
C LYS A 175 -14.05 2.82 -5.63
N LYS A 176 -13.52 1.61 -5.47
CA LYS A 176 -13.91 0.73 -4.39
C LYS A 176 -13.41 1.21 -3.04
N SER A 177 -12.12 1.58 -2.95
CA SER A 177 -11.55 2.20 -1.75
C SER A 177 -12.27 3.53 -1.44
N PHE A 178 -12.50 4.38 -2.45
CA PHE A 178 -13.22 5.65 -2.28
C PHE A 178 -14.62 5.43 -1.70
N ASN A 179 -15.47 4.63 -2.37
CA ASN A 179 -16.86 4.40 -1.93
C ASN A 179 -16.93 3.77 -0.53
N THR A 180 -15.96 2.89 -0.19
CA THR A 180 -15.89 2.27 1.14
C THR A 180 -15.61 3.33 2.22
N ILE A 181 -14.60 4.16 2.02
CA ILE A 181 -14.17 5.14 3.03
C ILE A 181 -15.17 6.30 3.14
N GLU A 182 -15.74 6.74 2.02
CA GLU A 182 -16.77 7.79 2.00
C GLU A 182 -17.95 7.47 2.91
N THR A 183 -18.38 6.19 2.99
CA THR A 183 -19.46 5.77 3.87
C THR A 183 -19.11 5.82 5.37
N MET A 184 -17.83 5.85 5.72
CA MET A 184 -17.38 5.88 7.12
C MET A 184 -17.48 7.27 7.75
N LYS A 185 -17.60 8.34 6.95
CA LYS A 185 -17.70 9.74 7.41
C LYS A 185 -16.60 10.13 8.40
N LEU A 186 -15.35 9.78 8.07
CA LEU A 186 -14.19 10.11 8.89
C LEU A 186 -13.96 11.64 8.89
N ASN A 187 -13.35 12.15 9.95
CA ASN A 187 -12.91 13.54 10.02
C ASN A 187 -11.59 13.76 9.27
N THR A 188 -11.56 13.35 7.99
CA THR A 188 -10.40 13.46 7.09
C THR A 188 -10.88 14.00 5.74
N SER A 189 -10.04 14.73 5.04
CA SER A 189 -10.36 15.08 3.66
C SER A 189 -10.22 13.85 2.76
N LEU A 190 -11.14 13.67 1.83
CA LEU A 190 -11.19 12.48 0.95
C LEU A 190 -11.16 12.90 -0.51
N LYS A 191 -10.24 12.34 -1.29
CA LYS A 191 -10.11 12.58 -2.73
C LYS A 191 -10.13 11.27 -3.50
N TYR A 192 -11.00 11.18 -4.50
CA TYR A 192 -10.95 10.09 -5.48
C TYR A 192 -9.80 10.31 -6.47
N LEU A 193 -9.03 9.26 -6.72
CA LEU A 193 -8.01 9.17 -7.77
C LEU A 193 -8.32 7.97 -8.67
N ARG A 194 -8.24 8.15 -10.00
CA ARG A 194 -8.43 7.05 -10.94
C ARG A 194 -7.33 6.00 -10.77
N HIS A 195 -7.69 4.70 -10.70
CA HIS A 195 -6.67 3.64 -10.65
C HIS A 195 -5.85 3.63 -11.96
N PRO A 196 -4.51 3.48 -11.91
CA PRO A 196 -3.66 3.55 -13.11
C PRO A 196 -3.87 2.41 -14.12
N SER A 197 -4.37 1.26 -13.70
CA SER A 197 -4.63 0.12 -14.59
C SER A 197 -5.77 0.38 -15.59
N CYS A 198 -5.91 -0.50 -16.57
CA CYS A 198 -7.00 -0.47 -17.57
C CYS A 198 -7.11 0.90 -18.27
N GLY A 199 -6.01 1.41 -18.80
CA GLY A 199 -5.95 2.70 -19.51
C GLY A 199 -6.05 3.94 -18.62
N GLY A 200 -6.03 3.77 -17.28
CA GLY A 200 -6.19 4.87 -16.33
C GLY A 200 -4.92 5.66 -16.02
N LYS A 201 -3.75 5.29 -16.56
CA LYS A 201 -2.45 5.86 -16.18
C LYS A 201 -2.42 7.39 -16.27
N ARG A 202 -2.71 7.96 -17.44
CA ARG A 202 -2.66 9.41 -17.67
C ARG A 202 -3.63 10.16 -16.75
N VAL A 203 -4.86 9.66 -16.62
CA VAL A 203 -5.87 10.28 -15.73
C VAL A 203 -5.41 10.23 -14.26
N PHE A 204 -4.80 9.12 -13.84
CA PHE A 204 -4.22 9.02 -12.50
C PHE A 204 -3.09 10.04 -12.30
N GLU A 205 -2.17 10.15 -13.25
CA GLU A 205 -1.03 11.07 -13.19
C GLU A 205 -1.48 12.54 -13.10
N ASP A 206 -2.52 12.92 -13.87
CA ASP A 206 -3.12 14.25 -13.81
C ASP A 206 -3.79 14.49 -12.44
N MET A 207 -4.64 13.56 -11.98
CA MET A 207 -5.39 13.68 -10.72
C MET A 207 -4.49 13.72 -9.49
N ILE A 208 -3.44 12.88 -9.43
CA ILE A 208 -2.52 12.89 -8.28
C ILE A 208 -1.69 14.17 -8.25
N SER A 209 -1.32 14.72 -9.42
CA SER A 209 -0.60 15.99 -9.51
C SER A 209 -1.48 17.18 -9.07
N GLU A 210 -2.77 17.17 -9.40
CA GLU A 210 -3.74 18.16 -8.90
C GLU A 210 -3.94 18.02 -7.38
N TYR A 211 -4.07 16.78 -6.90
CA TYR A 211 -4.25 16.51 -5.48
C TYR A 211 -3.03 16.99 -4.66
N MET A 212 -1.83 16.69 -5.12
CA MET A 212 -0.59 17.16 -4.53
C MET A 212 -0.56 18.71 -4.39
N LYS A 213 -0.95 19.44 -5.46
CA LYS A 213 -1.02 20.91 -5.45
C LYS A 213 -2.10 21.44 -4.51
N SER A 214 -3.18 20.71 -4.28
CA SER A 214 -4.28 21.14 -3.41
C SER A 214 -3.98 21.01 -1.91
N LEU A 215 -2.97 20.24 -1.54
CA LEU A 215 -2.49 20.08 -0.18
C LEU A 215 -1.46 21.19 0.09
N GLN A 216 -1.91 22.27 0.72
CA GLN A 216 -1.01 23.30 1.22
C GLN A 216 -0.41 22.83 2.55
N TYR A 217 0.89 22.74 2.59
CA TYR A 217 1.68 22.48 3.82
C TYR A 217 2.19 23.79 4.39
#